data_ef48b7b8b4e1a1be58b52cc2662c8ba8
#
_entry.id   ef48b7b8b4e1a1be58b52cc2662c8ba8
#
_cell.length_a   1.000
_cell.length_b   1.000
_cell.length_c   1.000
_cell.angle_alpha   90.00
_cell.angle_beta   90.00
_cell.angle_gamma   90.00
#
_symmetry.space_group_name_H-M   'P 1'
#
loop_
_entity.id
_entity.type
_entity.pdbx_description
1 polymer ?
#
loop_
_entity_poly.entity_id
_entity_poly.type
_entity_poly.pdbx_seq_one_letter_code
_entity_poly.pdbx_strand_id
1 'polypeptide(L)'
;MTWSSYGSYLVIVVLIVLAPGPDTMVMLKNALSGGFRGGLLASLGIFAGNAVQGSAAALGLGVLIARSQPVFVALKWAGAAYLVFLGFQALRGAFRGHYHAVEEAQRRRGGGFRRFREGFLSNITNPKVLVLYLSVLPQFLDPARTTTWDALALAYTVAVLGVLWLLVLLVFVHRVRAWLERRRVRRALDGVTGTALLGFGAALALES
;
A
#
# COMPACT_ATOMS: atom_id res chain seq x y z
N MET A 1 12.90 17.96 17.57
CA MET A 1 13.23 16.62 17.04
C MET A 1 14.69 16.52 16.67
N THR A 2 15.39 15.40 16.98
CA THR A 2 16.79 15.18 16.53
C THR A 2 16.81 14.55 15.13
N TRP A 3 17.88 14.81 14.36
CA TRP A 3 18.04 14.20 13.03
C TRP A 3 18.09 12.66 13.05
N SER A 4 18.66 12.09 14.12
CA SER A 4 18.70 10.64 14.31
C SER A 4 17.31 10.03 14.54
N SER A 5 16.46 10.69 15.33
CA SER A 5 15.08 10.25 15.56
C SER A 5 14.24 10.29 14.26
N TYR A 6 14.43 11.36 13.46
CA TYR A 6 13.76 11.45 12.15
C TYR A 6 14.22 10.37 11.18
N GLY A 7 15.52 10.07 11.15
CA GLY A 7 16.08 8.99 10.33
C GLY A 7 15.49 7.62 10.69
N SER A 8 15.40 7.30 11.98
CA SER A 8 14.78 6.06 12.47
C SER A 8 13.30 5.98 12.09
N TYR A 9 12.57 7.09 12.20
CA TYR A 9 11.18 7.19 11.76
C TYR A 9 11.02 6.89 10.27
N LEU A 10 11.85 7.52 9.42
CA LEU A 10 11.83 7.30 7.97
C LEU A 10 12.05 5.83 7.61
N VAL A 11 13.01 5.17 8.24
CA VAL A 11 13.26 3.74 8.00
C VAL A 11 12.02 2.91 8.29
N ILE A 12 11.40 3.11 9.46
CA ILE A 12 10.19 2.37 9.85
C ILE A 12 9.03 2.66 8.89
N VAL A 13 8.81 3.93 8.54
CA VAL A 13 7.74 4.34 7.62
C VAL A 13 7.96 3.73 6.24
N VAL A 14 9.19 3.77 5.71
CA VAL A 14 9.51 3.16 4.41
C VAL A 14 9.22 1.66 4.42
N LEU A 15 9.67 0.94 5.44
CA LEU A 15 9.40 -0.50 5.54
C LEU A 15 7.89 -0.81 5.57
N ILE A 16 7.13 -0.02 6.34
CA ILE A 16 5.67 -0.18 6.41
C ILE A 16 5.02 0.18 5.07
N VAL A 17 5.43 1.27 4.41
CA VAL A 17 4.87 1.72 3.14
C VAL A 17 5.14 0.70 2.03
N LEU A 18 6.35 0.13 1.96
CA LEU A 18 6.73 -0.87 0.97
C LEU A 18 5.93 -2.18 1.11
N ALA A 19 5.51 -2.53 2.32
CA ALA A 19 4.69 -3.74 2.52
C ALA A 19 3.35 -3.62 1.79
N PRO A 20 2.99 -4.55 0.90
CA PRO A 20 1.73 -4.51 0.18
C PRO A 20 0.55 -4.63 1.14
N GLY A 21 -0.51 -3.87 0.88
CA GLY A 21 -1.71 -3.85 1.73
C GLY A 21 -2.96 -3.49 0.93
N PRO A 22 -4.12 -3.29 1.62
CA PRO A 22 -5.40 -2.99 0.97
C PRO A 22 -5.31 -1.83 -0.03
N ASP A 23 -4.61 -0.75 0.30
CA ASP A 23 -4.45 0.42 -0.56
C ASP A 23 -3.75 0.08 -1.88
N THR A 24 -2.68 -0.74 -1.81
CA THR A 24 -1.98 -1.22 -3.00
C THR A 24 -2.91 -2.05 -3.89
N MET A 25 -3.72 -2.92 -3.30
CA MET A 25 -4.67 -3.75 -4.04
C MET A 25 -5.77 -2.91 -4.70
N VAL A 26 -6.29 -1.89 -4.02
CA VAL A 26 -7.29 -0.96 -4.58
C VAL A 26 -6.69 -0.13 -5.72
N MET A 27 -5.47 0.36 -5.57
CA MET A 27 -4.77 1.07 -6.66
C MET A 27 -4.57 0.16 -7.86
N LEU A 28 -4.05 -1.07 -7.68
CA LEU A 28 -3.84 -2.05 -8.75
C LEU A 28 -5.14 -2.41 -9.48
N LYS A 29 -6.22 -2.72 -8.75
CA LYS A 29 -7.54 -2.97 -9.28
C LYS A 29 -8.00 -1.83 -10.20
N ASN A 30 -7.85 -0.59 -9.74
CA ASN A 30 -8.25 0.59 -10.50
C ASN A 30 -7.31 0.88 -11.69
N ALA A 31 -6.03 0.55 -11.58
CA ALA A 31 -5.08 0.63 -12.68
C ALA A 31 -5.39 -0.41 -13.79
N LEU A 32 -5.73 -1.63 -13.41
CA LEU A 32 -6.07 -2.70 -14.35
C LEU A 32 -7.39 -2.43 -15.09
N SER A 33 -8.41 -1.91 -14.38
CA SER A 33 -9.74 -1.64 -14.96
C SER A 33 -9.88 -0.28 -15.64
N GLY A 34 -9.07 0.70 -15.30
CA GLY A 34 -9.17 2.09 -15.78
C GLY A 34 -7.86 2.68 -16.31
N GLY A 35 -6.86 1.84 -16.51
CA GLY A 35 -5.54 2.27 -16.96
C GLY A 35 -4.84 3.19 -15.95
N PHE A 36 -3.84 3.92 -16.42
CA PHE A 36 -3.06 4.84 -15.58
C PHE A 36 -3.94 5.85 -14.82
N ARG A 37 -4.93 6.46 -15.50
CA ARG A 37 -5.86 7.42 -14.88
C ARG A 37 -6.68 6.78 -13.74
N GLY A 38 -7.06 5.52 -13.89
CA GLY A 38 -7.81 4.80 -12.86
C GLY A 38 -6.98 4.58 -11.61
N GLY A 39 -5.74 4.12 -11.76
CA GLY A 39 -4.80 3.95 -10.64
C GLY A 39 -4.44 5.29 -9.98
N LEU A 40 -4.22 6.34 -10.79
CA LEU A 40 -3.90 7.68 -10.28
C LEU A 40 -5.03 8.24 -9.41
N LEU A 41 -6.28 8.15 -9.85
CA LEU A 41 -7.43 8.64 -9.09
C LEU A 41 -7.62 7.87 -7.78
N ALA A 42 -7.41 6.55 -7.78
CA ALA A 42 -7.41 5.76 -6.56
C ALA A 42 -6.26 6.17 -5.61
N SER A 43 -5.05 6.38 -6.13
CA SER A 43 -3.91 6.84 -5.33
C SER A 43 -4.13 8.22 -4.72
N LEU A 44 -4.78 9.15 -5.45
CA LEU A 44 -5.16 10.46 -4.92
C LEU A 44 -6.21 10.33 -3.80
N GLY A 45 -7.16 9.40 -3.93
CA GLY A 45 -8.11 9.09 -2.87
C GLY A 45 -7.41 8.55 -1.61
N ILE A 46 -6.47 7.62 -1.78
CA ILE A 46 -5.65 7.08 -0.70
C ILE A 46 -4.85 8.19 -0.01
N PHE A 47 -4.22 9.06 -0.78
CA PHE A 47 -3.50 10.21 -0.23
C PHE A 47 -4.40 11.13 0.59
N ALA A 48 -5.60 11.45 0.09
CA ALA A 48 -6.57 12.26 0.83
C ALA A 48 -7.01 11.59 2.13
N GLY A 49 -7.24 10.28 2.12
CA GLY A 49 -7.52 9.50 3.33
C GLY A 49 -6.36 9.55 4.34
N ASN A 50 -5.13 9.38 3.86
CA ASN A 50 -3.92 9.51 4.68
C ASN A 50 -3.79 10.91 5.30
N ALA A 51 -4.05 11.96 4.53
CA ALA A 51 -4.01 13.33 5.02
C ALA A 51 -5.04 13.57 6.12
N VAL A 52 -6.26 13.07 5.96
CA VAL A 52 -7.32 13.16 7.00
C VAL A 52 -6.91 12.41 8.26
N GLN A 53 -6.50 11.14 8.14
CA GLN A 53 -6.09 10.34 9.30
C GLN A 53 -4.86 10.92 10.00
N GLY A 54 -3.85 11.32 9.22
CA GLY A 54 -2.63 11.92 9.74
C GLY A 54 -2.86 13.24 10.45
N SER A 55 -3.73 14.10 9.90
CA SER A 55 -4.13 15.34 10.55
C SER A 55 -4.90 15.08 11.84
N ALA A 56 -5.87 14.16 11.82
CA ALA A 56 -6.62 13.77 13.00
C ALA A 56 -5.71 13.20 14.11
N ALA A 57 -4.74 12.35 13.72
CA ALA A 57 -3.75 11.81 14.66
C ALA A 57 -2.85 12.92 15.23
N ALA A 58 -2.28 13.78 14.39
CA ALA A 58 -1.38 14.84 14.82
C ALA A 58 -2.08 15.84 15.76
N LEU A 59 -3.35 16.18 15.49
CA LEU A 59 -4.14 17.08 16.32
C LEU A 59 -4.69 16.40 17.59
N GLY A 60 -5.04 15.11 17.49
CA GLY A 60 -5.64 14.34 18.59
C GLY A 60 -4.63 13.72 19.56
N LEU A 61 -3.46 13.32 19.06
CA LEU A 61 -2.45 12.63 19.87
C LEU A 61 -1.86 13.53 20.95
N GLY A 62 -1.66 14.81 20.69
CA GLY A 62 -1.18 15.76 21.70
C GLY A 62 -2.09 15.79 22.93
N VAL A 63 -3.41 15.76 22.73
CA VAL A 63 -4.41 15.73 23.81
C VAL A 63 -4.43 14.36 24.52
N LEU A 64 -4.28 13.27 23.75
CA LEU A 64 -4.30 11.91 24.29
C LEU A 64 -3.07 11.61 25.17
N ILE A 65 -1.88 11.98 24.70
CA ILE A 65 -0.61 11.80 25.44
C ILE A 65 -0.63 12.62 26.72
N ALA A 66 -1.14 13.88 26.66
CA ALA A 66 -1.24 14.74 27.83
C ALA A 66 -2.24 14.27 28.90
N ARG A 67 -3.25 13.48 28.51
CA ARG A 67 -4.37 13.11 29.42
C ARG A 67 -4.32 11.68 29.96
N SER A 68 -3.63 10.74 29.32
CA SER A 68 -3.71 9.34 29.76
C SER A 68 -2.53 8.47 29.31
N GLN A 69 -1.52 8.35 30.15
CA GLN A 69 -0.39 7.45 29.95
C GLN A 69 -0.80 5.97 29.77
N PRO A 70 -1.80 5.42 30.52
CA PRO A 70 -2.26 4.05 30.30
C PRO A 70 -2.83 3.80 28.91
N VAL A 71 -3.59 4.76 28.37
CA VAL A 71 -4.16 4.66 27.00
C VAL A 71 -3.05 4.68 25.96
N PHE A 72 -2.03 5.53 26.14
CA PHE A 72 -0.87 5.57 25.25
C PHE A 72 -0.12 4.21 25.23
N VAL A 73 0.15 3.64 26.41
CA VAL A 73 0.81 2.32 26.54
C VAL A 73 -0.02 1.22 25.90
N ALA A 74 -1.34 1.22 26.13
CA ALA A 74 -2.25 0.24 25.52
C ALA A 74 -2.25 0.34 23.97
N LEU A 75 -2.32 1.54 23.42
CA LEU A 75 -2.24 1.77 21.96
C LEU A 75 -0.90 1.33 21.38
N LYS A 76 0.21 1.61 22.07
CA LYS A 76 1.56 1.18 21.66
C LYS A 76 1.63 -0.34 21.53
N TRP A 77 1.19 -1.08 22.54
CA TRP A 77 1.24 -2.54 22.56
C TRP A 77 0.26 -3.17 21.56
N ALA A 78 -0.96 -2.64 21.46
CA ALA A 78 -1.94 -3.07 20.44
C ALA A 78 -1.40 -2.89 19.03
N GLY A 79 -0.73 -1.77 18.76
CA GLY A 79 -0.11 -1.50 17.49
C GLY A 79 1.07 -2.42 17.18
N ALA A 80 1.95 -2.66 18.15
CA ALA A 80 3.06 -3.59 17.98
C ALA A 80 2.56 -5.00 17.67
N ALA A 81 1.57 -5.51 18.41
CA ALA A 81 0.94 -6.81 18.16
C ALA A 81 0.32 -6.88 16.75
N TYR A 82 -0.35 -5.80 16.32
CA TYR A 82 -0.95 -5.72 15.00
C TYR A 82 0.10 -5.68 13.87
N LEU A 83 1.22 -4.99 14.05
CA LEU A 83 2.32 -4.98 13.08
C LEU A 83 2.96 -6.38 12.94
N VAL A 84 3.13 -7.11 14.04
CA VAL A 84 3.57 -8.50 14.02
C VAL A 84 2.56 -9.38 13.26
N PHE A 85 1.27 -9.21 13.51
CA PHE A 85 0.21 -9.91 12.77
C PHE A 85 0.25 -9.63 11.27
N LEU A 86 0.41 -8.36 10.86
CA LEU A 86 0.55 -7.98 9.43
C LEU A 86 1.81 -8.59 8.80
N GLY A 87 2.93 -8.59 9.52
CA GLY A 87 4.17 -9.24 9.07
C GLY A 87 3.96 -10.73 8.81
N PHE A 88 3.31 -11.40 9.74
CA PHE A 88 2.97 -12.82 9.59
C PHE A 88 2.01 -13.09 8.43
N GLN A 89 0.99 -12.23 8.25
CA GLN A 89 0.04 -12.33 7.15
C GLN A 89 0.71 -12.10 5.78
N ALA A 90 1.65 -11.17 5.69
CA ALA A 90 2.44 -10.91 4.48
C ALA A 90 3.30 -12.12 4.11
N LEU A 91 4.00 -12.72 5.07
CA LEU A 91 4.78 -13.94 4.87
C LEU A 91 3.88 -15.11 4.41
N ARG A 92 2.73 -15.28 5.05
CA ARG A 92 1.77 -16.34 4.68
C ARG A 92 1.19 -16.12 3.27
N GLY A 93 0.96 -14.87 2.87
CA GLY A 93 0.54 -14.50 1.52
C GLY A 93 1.57 -14.82 0.45
N ALA A 94 2.86 -14.56 0.73
CA ALA A 94 3.96 -14.88 -0.16
C ALA A 94 4.07 -16.39 -0.44
N PHE A 95 3.75 -17.23 0.55
CA PHE A 95 3.75 -18.69 0.37
C PHE A 95 2.49 -19.24 -0.31
N ARG A 96 1.35 -18.54 -0.31
CA ARG A 96 0.06 -19.06 -0.81
C ARG A 96 -0.34 -18.63 -2.21
N GLY A 97 0.33 -17.65 -2.82
CA GLY A 97 0.16 -17.28 -4.24
C GLY A 97 -1.26 -16.94 -4.70
N HIS A 98 -2.09 -16.29 -3.86
CA HIS A 98 -3.47 -16.00 -4.20
C HIS A 98 -3.60 -14.72 -5.05
N TYR A 99 -3.81 -14.88 -6.36
CA TYR A 99 -3.98 -13.77 -7.32
C TYR A 99 -5.41 -13.64 -7.88
N HIS A 100 -6.44 -14.16 -7.18
CA HIS A 100 -7.83 -14.16 -7.68
C HIS A 100 -8.51 -12.78 -7.77
N ALA A 101 -7.93 -11.72 -7.25
CA ALA A 101 -8.55 -10.38 -7.26
C ALA A 101 -8.50 -9.65 -8.62
N VAL A 102 -7.75 -10.17 -9.59
CA VAL A 102 -7.50 -9.47 -10.86
C VAL A 102 -8.63 -9.67 -11.87
N GLU A 103 -9.28 -10.83 -11.89
CA GLU A 103 -10.30 -11.16 -12.89
C GLU A 103 -11.65 -10.46 -12.67
N GLU A 104 -12.06 -10.23 -11.42
CA GLU A 104 -13.29 -9.48 -11.11
C GLU A 104 -13.19 -7.97 -11.40
N ALA A 105 -11.98 -7.42 -11.41
CA ALA A 105 -11.73 -6.00 -11.59
C ALA A 105 -12.02 -5.49 -13.02
N GLN A 106 -11.93 -6.35 -14.03
CA GLN A 106 -12.06 -5.95 -15.44
C GLN A 106 -13.49 -5.62 -15.87
N ARG A 107 -14.52 -6.02 -15.12
CA ARG A 107 -15.93 -5.89 -15.54
C ARG A 107 -16.63 -4.58 -15.14
N ARG A 108 -16.06 -3.74 -14.29
CA ARG A 108 -16.76 -2.53 -13.79
C ARG A 108 -16.12 -1.24 -14.29
N ARG A 109 -16.67 -0.66 -15.36
CA ARG A 109 -16.39 0.72 -15.81
C ARG A 109 -16.94 1.70 -14.78
N GLY A 110 -16.13 2.14 -13.83
CA GLY A 110 -16.49 3.17 -12.85
C GLY A 110 -16.01 4.55 -13.27
N GLY A 111 -16.79 5.60 -13.00
CA GLY A 111 -16.39 7.02 -13.19
C GLY A 111 -15.21 7.42 -12.29
N GLY A 112 -14.55 8.54 -12.62
CA GLY A 112 -13.34 9.00 -11.90
C GLY A 112 -13.56 9.22 -10.41
N PHE A 113 -14.66 9.85 -10.03
CA PHE A 113 -15.02 10.08 -8.62
C PHE A 113 -15.19 8.78 -7.82
N ARG A 114 -15.77 7.75 -8.43
CA ARG A 114 -15.89 6.44 -7.77
C ARG A 114 -14.53 5.85 -7.43
N ARG A 115 -13.55 5.95 -8.33
CA ARG A 115 -12.19 5.44 -8.13
C ARG A 115 -11.47 6.18 -7.00
N PHE A 116 -11.60 7.51 -6.97
CA PHE A 116 -11.11 8.33 -5.87
C PHE A 116 -11.74 7.91 -4.54
N ARG A 117 -13.07 7.77 -4.50
CA ARG A 117 -13.79 7.33 -3.29
C ARG A 117 -13.39 5.93 -2.84
N GLU A 118 -13.19 4.99 -3.76
CA GLU A 118 -12.68 3.66 -3.43
C GLU A 118 -11.31 3.73 -2.75
N GLY A 119 -10.39 4.54 -3.26
CA GLY A 119 -9.09 4.78 -2.65
C GLY A 119 -9.20 5.43 -1.27
N PHE A 120 -10.00 6.49 -1.16
CA PHE A 120 -10.23 7.20 0.09
C PHE A 120 -10.79 6.28 1.18
N LEU A 121 -11.86 5.55 0.87
CA LEU A 121 -12.49 4.63 1.82
C LEU A 121 -11.55 3.48 2.20
N SER A 122 -10.81 2.93 1.23
CA SER A 122 -9.80 1.91 1.52
C SER A 122 -8.80 2.39 2.57
N ASN A 123 -8.28 3.59 2.40
CA ASN A 123 -7.27 4.14 3.31
C ASN A 123 -7.87 4.44 4.70
N ILE A 124 -9.02 5.13 4.76
CA ILE A 124 -9.68 5.46 6.04
C ILE A 124 -10.00 4.20 6.87
N THR A 125 -10.32 3.10 6.23
CA THR A 125 -10.59 1.82 6.90
C THR A 125 -9.37 0.90 6.97
N ASN A 126 -8.21 1.36 6.48
CA ASN A 126 -6.99 0.54 6.45
C ASN A 126 -6.38 0.42 7.85
N PRO A 127 -6.45 -0.76 8.49
CA PRO A 127 -5.94 -0.92 9.84
C PRO A 127 -4.41 -0.73 9.91
N LYS A 128 -3.67 -0.99 8.82
CA LYS A 128 -2.23 -0.74 8.74
C LYS A 128 -1.91 0.75 8.93
N VAL A 129 -2.69 1.64 8.30
CA VAL A 129 -2.51 3.08 8.37
C VAL A 129 -2.92 3.60 9.75
N LEU A 130 -4.03 3.10 10.30
CA LEU A 130 -4.47 3.44 11.65
C LEU A 130 -3.41 3.10 12.70
N VAL A 131 -2.84 1.90 12.63
CA VAL A 131 -1.78 1.48 13.56
C VAL A 131 -0.54 2.34 13.41
N LEU A 132 -0.15 2.69 12.19
CA LEU A 132 0.98 3.57 11.95
C LEU A 132 0.77 4.93 12.65
N TYR A 133 -0.40 5.54 12.48
CA TYR A 133 -0.69 6.84 13.09
C TYR A 133 -0.92 6.76 14.59
N LEU A 134 -1.52 5.71 15.12
CA LEU A 134 -1.86 5.61 16.53
C LEU A 134 -0.75 4.99 17.38
N SER A 135 0.15 4.20 16.80
CA SER A 135 1.16 3.47 17.55
C SER A 135 2.60 3.82 17.20
N VAL A 136 2.89 4.08 15.92
CA VAL A 136 4.26 4.41 15.50
C VAL A 136 4.52 5.90 15.64
N LEU A 137 3.65 6.76 15.09
CA LEU A 137 3.82 8.20 15.13
C LEU A 137 4.08 8.76 16.55
N PRO A 138 3.31 8.37 17.59
CA PRO A 138 3.51 8.90 18.95
C PRO A 138 4.87 8.60 19.56
N GLN A 139 5.53 7.50 19.13
CA GLN A 139 6.84 7.11 19.68
C GLN A 139 7.96 8.08 19.29
N PHE A 140 7.71 8.91 18.27
CA PHE A 140 8.64 9.93 17.77
C PHE A 140 8.27 11.35 18.21
N LEU A 141 7.21 11.52 18.99
CA LEU A 141 6.77 12.77 19.56
C LEU A 141 7.23 12.87 21.01
N ASP A 142 7.99 13.91 21.34
CA ASP A 142 8.37 14.24 22.71
C ASP A 142 7.28 15.19 23.28
N PRO A 143 6.52 14.78 24.33
CA PRO A 143 5.45 15.60 24.87
C PRO A 143 5.89 17.00 25.36
N ALA A 144 7.18 17.12 25.76
CA ALA A 144 7.73 18.37 26.29
C ALA A 144 8.27 19.31 25.19
N ARG A 145 8.57 18.80 24.00
CA ARG A 145 9.30 19.54 22.95
C ARG A 145 8.64 19.55 21.59
N THR A 146 7.73 18.60 21.31
CA THR A 146 7.14 18.46 19.98
C THR A 146 5.95 19.39 19.82
N THR A 147 6.00 20.20 18.77
CA THR A 147 4.90 21.08 18.39
C THR A 147 3.87 20.31 17.54
N THR A 148 2.67 20.86 17.41
CA THR A 148 1.66 20.34 16.47
C THR A 148 2.17 20.30 15.03
N TRP A 149 3.03 21.26 14.65
CA TRP A 149 3.64 21.30 13.33
C TRP A 149 4.61 20.15 13.10
N ASP A 150 5.38 19.76 14.11
CA ASP A 150 6.26 18.58 14.02
C ASP A 150 5.44 17.30 13.84
N ALA A 151 4.34 17.16 14.58
CA ALA A 151 3.45 16.01 14.45
C ALA A 151 2.79 15.95 13.07
N LEU A 152 2.35 17.08 12.53
CA LEU A 152 1.83 17.19 11.17
C LEU A 152 2.91 16.85 10.14
N ALA A 153 4.13 17.36 10.28
CA ALA A 153 5.23 17.07 9.37
C ALA A 153 5.53 15.58 9.29
N LEU A 154 5.57 14.89 10.44
CA LEU A 154 5.72 13.44 10.49
C LEU A 154 4.53 12.71 9.83
N ALA A 155 3.32 13.13 10.13
CA ALA A 155 2.12 12.53 9.56
C ALA A 155 2.08 12.68 8.02
N TYR A 156 2.39 13.88 7.51
CA TYR A 156 2.43 14.12 6.06
C TYR A 156 3.63 13.44 5.37
N THR A 157 4.73 13.17 6.09
CA THR A 157 5.80 12.32 5.57
C THR A 157 5.28 10.94 5.17
N VAL A 158 4.43 10.33 6.00
CA VAL A 158 3.77 9.05 5.67
C VAL A 158 2.90 9.17 4.43
N ALA A 159 2.05 10.21 4.38
CA ALA A 159 1.14 10.40 3.26
C ALA A 159 1.89 10.59 1.93
N VAL A 160 2.96 11.39 1.95
CA VAL A 160 3.79 11.65 0.77
C VAL A 160 4.56 10.41 0.34
N LEU A 161 5.24 9.72 1.25
CA LEU A 161 5.95 8.48 0.91
C LEU A 161 4.99 7.41 0.42
N GLY A 162 3.80 7.30 1.03
CA GLY A 162 2.77 6.37 0.61
C GLY A 162 2.30 6.62 -0.83
N VAL A 163 1.95 7.86 -1.17
CA VAL A 163 1.53 8.18 -2.54
C VAL A 163 2.66 8.05 -3.55
N LEU A 164 3.87 8.46 -3.20
CA LEU A 164 5.03 8.29 -4.09
C LEU A 164 5.27 6.81 -4.41
N TRP A 165 5.21 5.94 -3.41
CA TRP A 165 5.31 4.50 -3.62
C TRP A 165 4.21 3.96 -4.53
N LEU A 166 2.96 4.34 -4.31
CA LEU A 166 1.84 3.95 -5.17
C LEU A 166 2.02 4.44 -6.62
N LEU A 167 2.56 5.66 -6.81
CA LEU A 167 2.85 6.18 -8.14
C LEU A 167 3.98 5.41 -8.83
N VAL A 168 5.04 5.04 -8.11
CA VAL A 168 6.11 4.18 -8.63
C VAL A 168 5.55 2.85 -9.09
N LEU A 169 4.73 2.19 -8.25
CA LEU A 169 4.07 0.94 -8.60
C LEU A 169 3.13 1.10 -9.81
N LEU A 170 2.37 2.19 -9.86
CA LEU A 170 1.45 2.48 -10.97
C LEU A 170 2.20 2.64 -12.30
N VAL A 171 3.30 3.39 -12.30
CA VAL A 171 4.16 3.55 -13.48
C VAL A 171 4.77 2.21 -13.90
N PHE A 172 5.25 1.44 -12.95
CA PHE A 172 5.82 0.11 -13.21
C PHE A 172 4.79 -0.83 -13.85
N VAL A 173 3.62 -0.97 -13.25
CA VAL A 173 2.53 -1.81 -13.76
C VAL A 173 2.09 -1.36 -15.15
N HIS A 174 1.97 -0.05 -15.36
CA HIS A 174 1.60 0.49 -16.67
C HIS A 174 2.63 0.18 -17.75
N ARG A 175 3.93 0.31 -17.44
CA ARG A 175 5.02 -0.01 -18.37
C ARG A 175 5.14 -1.51 -18.66
N VAL A 176 5.06 -2.34 -17.64
CA VAL A 176 5.09 -3.80 -17.81
C VAL A 176 3.91 -4.26 -18.66
N ARG A 177 2.72 -3.76 -18.40
CA ARG A 177 1.53 -4.04 -19.21
C ARG A 177 1.72 -3.60 -20.67
N ALA A 178 2.16 -2.36 -20.90
CA ALA A 178 2.42 -1.84 -22.24
C ALA A 178 3.52 -2.61 -22.98
N TRP A 179 4.52 -3.14 -22.24
CA TRP A 179 5.56 -3.97 -22.81
C TRP A 179 5.03 -5.35 -23.21
N LEU A 180 4.21 -5.99 -22.37
CA LEU A 180 3.58 -7.29 -22.67
C LEU A 180 2.58 -7.19 -23.83
N GLU A 181 1.91 -6.06 -24.00
CA GLU A 181 0.97 -5.81 -25.10
C GLU A 181 1.68 -5.55 -26.46
N ARG A 182 3.01 -5.36 -26.49
CA ARG A 182 3.76 -5.17 -27.72
C ARG A 182 3.70 -6.44 -28.59
N ARG A 183 3.36 -6.26 -29.87
CA ARG A 183 3.18 -7.34 -30.84
C ARG A 183 4.39 -8.30 -30.92
N ARG A 184 5.62 -7.77 -30.76
CA ARG A 184 6.86 -8.58 -30.76
C ARG A 184 6.97 -9.45 -29.52
N VAL A 185 6.67 -8.90 -28.34
CA VAL A 185 6.75 -9.61 -27.06
C VAL A 185 5.68 -10.70 -27.02
N ARG A 186 4.45 -10.35 -27.38
CA ARG A 186 3.33 -11.29 -27.44
C ARG A 186 3.62 -12.44 -28.40
N ARG A 187 4.14 -12.16 -29.61
CA ARG A 187 4.55 -13.20 -30.58
C ARG A 187 5.68 -14.09 -30.03
N ALA A 188 6.66 -13.51 -29.33
CA ALA A 188 7.73 -14.28 -28.72
C ALA A 188 7.20 -15.21 -27.63
N LEU A 189 6.32 -14.69 -26.76
CA LEU A 189 5.67 -15.49 -25.70
C LEU A 189 4.79 -16.60 -26.30
N ASP A 190 3.96 -16.28 -27.29
CA ASP A 190 3.12 -17.26 -27.97
C ASP A 190 3.99 -18.36 -28.68
N GLY A 191 5.10 -17.95 -29.27
CA GLY A 191 6.06 -18.87 -29.90
C GLY A 191 6.72 -19.80 -28.88
N VAL A 192 7.24 -19.28 -27.80
CA VAL A 192 7.85 -20.09 -26.72
C VAL A 192 6.83 -21.03 -26.10
N THR A 193 5.62 -20.53 -25.79
CA THR A 193 4.55 -21.37 -25.24
C THR A 193 4.11 -22.45 -26.21
N GLY A 194 3.93 -22.10 -27.49
CA GLY A 194 3.57 -23.06 -28.54
C GLY A 194 4.61 -24.14 -28.71
N THR A 195 5.89 -23.77 -28.77
CA THR A 195 7.01 -24.74 -28.93
C THR A 195 7.11 -25.65 -27.70
N ALA A 196 6.97 -25.09 -26.48
CA ALA A 196 6.97 -25.87 -25.24
C ALA A 196 5.83 -26.89 -25.21
N LEU A 197 4.61 -26.45 -25.58
CA LEU A 197 3.43 -27.32 -25.61
C LEU A 197 3.57 -28.44 -26.66
N LEU A 198 4.11 -28.13 -27.86
CA LEU A 198 4.38 -29.14 -28.89
C LEU A 198 5.43 -30.12 -28.43
N GLY A 199 6.53 -29.66 -27.84
CA GLY A 199 7.59 -30.52 -27.27
C GLY A 199 7.06 -31.44 -26.17
N PHE A 200 6.21 -30.89 -25.28
CA PHE A 200 5.59 -31.67 -24.21
C PHE A 200 4.60 -32.72 -24.75
N GLY A 201 3.78 -32.33 -25.74
CA GLY A 201 2.86 -33.23 -26.42
C GLY A 201 3.56 -34.36 -27.15
N ALA A 202 4.69 -34.06 -27.86
CA ALA A 202 5.50 -35.06 -28.51
C ALA A 202 6.18 -36.00 -27.50
N ALA A 203 6.71 -35.50 -26.42
CA ALA A 203 7.28 -36.34 -25.36
C ALA A 203 6.25 -37.28 -24.75
N LEU A 204 5.03 -36.81 -24.47
CA LEU A 204 3.94 -37.64 -23.97
C LEU A 204 3.51 -38.74 -24.97
N ALA A 205 3.52 -38.41 -26.27
CA ALA A 205 3.18 -39.39 -27.33
C ALA A 205 4.26 -40.47 -27.54
N LEU A 206 5.52 -40.17 -27.14
CA LEU A 206 6.63 -41.13 -27.25
C LEU A 206 6.77 -42.01 -26.00
N GLU A 207 6.18 -41.63 -24.88
CA GLU A 207 6.12 -42.40 -23.63
C GLU A 207 4.97 -43.44 -23.60
N SER A 208 4.11 -43.46 -24.63
CA SER A 208 3.04 -44.46 -24.79
C SER A 208 3.46 -45.58 -25.75
#